data_e2c752d43dd332a165d28a09e366524f
#
_entry.id   e2c752d43dd332a165d28a09e366524f
#
_cell.length_a   1.000
_cell.length_b   1.000
_cell.length_c   1.000
_cell.angle_alpha   90.00
_cell.angle_beta   90.00
_cell.angle_gamma   90.00
#
_symmetry.space_group_name_H-M   'P 1'
#
loop_
_entity.id
_entity.type
_entity.pdbx_description
1 polymer ?
#
loop_
_entity_poly.entity_id
_entity_poly.type
_entity_poly.pdbx_seq_one_letter_code
_entity_poly.pdbx_strand_id
1 'polypeptide(L)'
;MINLLAKDFKLMFGKEKSIAKKIITILITIFFLTCFIGIEVFLFTTILNKIGKFHQAPMAFMNVFLFIISILITISGIFRAIKLFFNQKDIEQLSTKPVSNSAIILSKLVFLFITHYAISILFIYPLFIAYGIHYAMTLKFYYLALFYPILSFFFEMGVALLFIYPFWLLKNYLNKHLLVRFLLIVILLVIGCYFYAKVLNLFIEMIAGGNINHLFTQTMMDKLINFRKYEIPINFLTDIFIQNRYSSILPYLGISLGIFILGLSITIFTFSYVRNIFISNKKKYRIKDYKKQSIQKALIKKEVILLTKNQNYTLSFTGLLIVQPFLVYLVIKALNTIFTSGIFAYYISIVPSFIPLLDILILMLFTVIINQGASQYIQMEKKTIKVMKTIPVLPRIQLLIKVSIPLLLSFTSLFITFIFALLLVSLLLFIYDVISLKEELNIRNHKPRRSFVSNLYSYILPIIYFVVTTILSYFGMSIYIAYLIGCIVFVILGIPHVFNLKKNMESLFMDLDVIN
;
A
#
# COMPACT_ATOMS: atom_id res chain seq x y z
N MET A 1 18.76 7.17 28.18
CA MET A 1 18.53 6.20 27.10
C MET A 1 17.16 5.53 27.19
N ILE A 2 16.80 4.89 28.30
CA ILE A 2 15.51 4.20 28.49
C ILE A 2 14.30 5.11 28.23
N ASN A 3 14.30 6.34 28.76
CA ASN A 3 13.22 7.31 28.55
C ASN A 3 13.07 7.74 27.06
N LEU A 4 14.15 7.76 26.28
CA LEU A 4 14.10 8.06 24.85
C LEU A 4 13.47 6.88 24.07
N LEU A 5 13.87 5.65 24.40
CA LEU A 5 13.26 4.44 23.86
C LEU A 5 11.76 4.37 24.18
N ALA A 6 11.38 4.59 25.45
CA ALA A 6 9.98 4.60 25.86
C ALA A 6 9.15 5.64 25.09
N LYS A 7 9.73 6.81 24.81
CA LYS A 7 9.10 7.85 23.97
C LYS A 7 8.85 7.32 22.55
N ASP A 8 9.86 6.71 21.92
CA ASP A 8 9.75 6.22 20.54
C ASP A 8 8.73 5.09 20.41
N PHE A 9 8.67 4.18 21.40
CA PHE A 9 7.62 3.18 21.51
C PHE A 9 6.22 3.79 21.70
N LYS A 10 6.08 4.79 22.58
CA LYS A 10 4.79 5.47 22.82
C LYS A 10 4.28 6.21 21.57
N LEU A 11 5.20 6.77 20.77
CA LEU A 11 4.85 7.39 19.47
C LEU A 11 4.40 6.37 18.43
N MET A 12 4.93 5.14 18.46
CA MET A 12 4.56 4.07 17.54
C MET A 12 3.20 3.45 17.88
N PHE A 13 2.95 3.16 19.16
CA PHE A 13 1.74 2.44 19.60
C PHE A 13 0.54 3.34 19.95
N GLY A 14 0.70 4.67 19.92
CA GLY A 14 -0.38 5.65 20.06
C GLY A 14 -0.87 5.84 21.50
N LYS A 15 -1.86 6.75 21.66
CA LYS A 15 -2.45 7.12 22.94
C LYS A 15 -3.32 5.99 23.55
N GLU A 16 -3.41 6.00 24.85
CA GLU A 16 -4.06 5.01 25.70
C GLU A 16 -5.49 4.65 25.22
N LYS A 17 -5.67 3.40 24.83
CA LYS A 17 -6.97 2.76 24.67
C LYS A 17 -7.34 2.09 26.01
N SER A 18 -8.64 1.95 26.31
CA SER A 18 -9.08 1.17 27.47
C SER A 18 -8.47 -0.24 27.46
N ILE A 19 -8.21 -0.81 28.65
CA ILE A 19 -7.54 -2.11 28.80
C ILE A 19 -8.24 -3.20 27.97
N ALA A 20 -9.57 -3.25 28.00
CA ALA A 20 -10.35 -4.21 27.21
C ALA A 20 -10.09 -4.07 25.70
N LYS A 21 -10.01 -2.84 25.16
CA LYS A 21 -9.69 -2.61 23.76
C LYS A 21 -8.26 -3.01 23.40
N LYS A 22 -7.31 -2.89 24.35
CA LYS A 22 -5.93 -3.36 24.15
C LYS A 22 -5.89 -4.89 24.03
N ILE A 23 -6.55 -5.59 24.96
CA ILE A 23 -6.60 -7.06 24.96
C ILE A 23 -7.24 -7.57 23.67
N ILE A 24 -8.39 -7.04 23.27
CA ILE A 24 -9.07 -7.43 22.02
C ILE A 24 -8.17 -7.15 20.80
N THR A 25 -7.50 -6.00 20.75
CA THR A 25 -6.60 -5.68 19.65
C THR A 25 -5.41 -6.65 19.58
N ILE A 26 -4.85 -7.04 20.74
CA ILE A 26 -3.75 -8.01 20.82
C ILE A 26 -4.24 -9.39 20.35
N LEU A 27 -5.36 -9.87 20.82
CA LEU A 27 -5.91 -11.18 20.41
C LEU A 27 -6.19 -11.23 18.91
N ILE A 28 -6.81 -10.20 18.35
CA ILE A 28 -7.06 -10.09 16.90
C ILE A 28 -5.73 -10.08 16.14
N THR A 29 -4.75 -9.32 16.62
CA THR A 29 -3.43 -9.25 15.98
C THR A 29 -2.72 -10.60 16.00
N ILE A 30 -2.74 -11.32 17.13
CA ILE A 30 -2.16 -12.66 17.24
C ILE A 30 -2.86 -13.61 16.28
N PHE A 31 -4.20 -13.59 16.24
CA PHE A 31 -4.96 -14.44 15.31
C PHE A 31 -4.56 -14.21 13.85
N PHE A 32 -4.52 -12.94 13.40
CA PHE A 32 -4.10 -12.64 12.02
C PHE A 32 -2.65 -13.03 11.75
N LEU A 33 -1.74 -12.84 12.71
CA LEU A 33 -0.35 -13.24 12.57
C LEU A 33 -0.20 -14.76 12.45
N THR A 34 -0.90 -15.53 13.26
CA THR A 34 -0.86 -17.01 13.18
C THR A 34 -1.45 -17.51 11.87
N CYS A 35 -2.55 -16.94 11.38
CA CYS A 35 -3.11 -17.27 10.08
C CYS A 35 -2.13 -16.92 8.95
N PHE A 36 -1.49 -15.76 9.01
CA PHE A 36 -0.52 -15.32 8.01
C PHE A 36 0.69 -16.26 7.94
N ILE A 37 1.30 -16.58 9.09
CA ILE A 37 2.40 -17.52 9.19
C ILE A 37 1.99 -18.90 8.67
N GLY A 38 0.79 -19.39 9.02
CA GLY A 38 0.27 -20.66 8.55
C GLY A 38 0.14 -20.72 7.02
N ILE A 39 -0.37 -19.66 6.40
CA ILE A 39 -0.48 -19.54 4.94
C ILE A 39 0.91 -19.54 4.29
N GLU A 40 1.86 -18.77 4.83
CA GLU A 40 3.23 -18.72 4.30
C GLU A 40 3.91 -20.11 4.38
N VAL A 41 3.83 -20.77 5.53
CA VAL A 41 4.39 -22.11 5.71
C VAL A 41 3.76 -23.09 4.72
N PHE A 42 2.45 -23.08 4.57
CA PHE A 42 1.73 -23.95 3.63
C PHE A 42 2.18 -23.71 2.17
N LEU A 43 2.28 -22.46 1.74
CA LEU A 43 2.74 -22.13 0.40
C LEU A 43 4.18 -22.58 0.15
N PHE A 44 5.09 -22.29 1.08
CA PHE A 44 6.49 -22.65 0.93
C PHE A 44 6.71 -24.17 0.98
N THR A 45 6.03 -24.90 1.85
CA THR A 45 6.11 -26.38 1.87
C THR A 45 5.59 -26.98 0.56
N THR A 46 4.51 -26.45 0.02
CA THR A 46 3.96 -26.91 -1.27
C THR A 46 4.96 -26.70 -2.42
N ILE A 47 5.63 -25.56 -2.46
CA ILE A 47 6.66 -25.26 -3.46
C ILE A 47 7.88 -26.16 -3.25
N LEU A 48 8.36 -26.29 -2.02
CA LEU A 48 9.53 -27.14 -1.70
C LEU A 48 9.28 -28.61 -2.07
N ASN A 49 8.07 -29.13 -1.86
CA ASN A 49 7.70 -30.48 -2.27
C ASN A 49 7.77 -30.68 -3.81
N LYS A 50 7.49 -29.65 -4.58
CA LYS A 50 7.62 -29.68 -6.04
C LYS A 50 9.08 -29.58 -6.50
N ILE A 51 9.86 -28.71 -5.87
CA ILE A 51 11.27 -28.45 -6.20
C ILE A 51 12.19 -29.53 -5.63
N GLY A 52 11.79 -30.24 -4.57
CA GLY A 52 12.59 -31.24 -3.88
C GLY A 52 13.10 -32.40 -4.75
N LYS A 53 12.50 -32.59 -5.94
CA LYS A 53 12.97 -33.55 -6.95
C LYS A 53 14.28 -33.15 -7.63
N PHE A 54 14.69 -31.88 -7.54
CA PHE A 54 15.91 -31.36 -8.17
C PHE A 54 17.01 -31.18 -7.12
N HIS A 55 18.18 -31.74 -7.39
CA HIS A 55 19.31 -31.65 -6.48
C HIS A 55 19.74 -30.17 -6.26
N GLN A 56 19.98 -29.77 -5.03
CA GLN A 56 20.36 -28.40 -4.59
C GLN A 56 19.33 -27.28 -4.87
N ALA A 57 18.25 -27.54 -5.62
CA ALA A 57 17.24 -26.52 -5.94
C ALA A 57 16.49 -25.98 -4.70
N PRO A 58 16.09 -26.79 -3.71
CA PRO A 58 15.44 -26.28 -2.51
C PRO A 58 16.29 -25.29 -1.73
N MET A 59 17.60 -25.53 -1.65
CA MET A 59 18.51 -24.61 -0.98
C MET A 59 18.70 -23.32 -1.78
N ALA A 60 18.84 -23.42 -3.10
CA ALA A 60 18.92 -22.24 -3.96
C ALA A 60 17.64 -21.41 -3.89
N PHE A 61 16.48 -22.07 -3.86
CA PHE A 61 15.19 -21.42 -3.67
C PHE A 61 15.12 -20.66 -2.34
N MET A 62 15.51 -21.29 -1.23
CA MET A 62 15.57 -20.64 0.08
C MET A 62 16.47 -19.40 0.04
N ASN A 63 17.63 -19.50 -0.59
CA ASN A 63 18.57 -18.40 -0.69
C ASN A 63 17.99 -17.20 -1.45
N VAL A 64 17.39 -17.45 -2.63
CA VAL A 64 16.73 -16.40 -3.42
C VAL A 64 15.62 -15.70 -2.64
N PHE A 65 14.77 -16.45 -1.94
CA PHE A 65 13.71 -15.86 -1.12
C PHE A 65 14.25 -15.05 0.06
N LEU A 66 15.24 -15.56 0.77
CA LEU A 66 15.92 -14.82 1.83
C LEU A 66 16.58 -13.55 1.30
N PHE A 67 17.14 -13.57 0.09
CA PHE A 67 17.73 -12.42 -0.57
C PHE A 67 16.66 -11.37 -0.93
N ILE A 68 15.54 -11.79 -1.50
CA ILE A 68 14.42 -10.88 -1.82
C ILE A 68 13.86 -10.24 -0.55
N ILE A 69 13.61 -11.03 0.49
CA ILE A 69 13.11 -10.54 1.78
C ILE A 69 14.12 -9.57 2.41
N SER A 70 15.41 -9.87 2.37
CA SER A 70 16.47 -9.01 2.88
C SER A 70 16.51 -7.65 2.16
N ILE A 71 16.36 -7.63 0.84
CA ILE A 71 16.24 -6.37 0.07
C ILE A 71 15.02 -5.57 0.51
N LEU A 72 13.86 -6.21 0.67
CA LEU A 72 12.63 -5.54 1.11
C LEU A 72 12.75 -4.98 2.52
N ILE A 73 13.36 -5.74 3.44
CA ILE A 73 13.64 -5.30 4.81
C ILE A 73 14.63 -4.13 4.82
N THR A 74 15.68 -4.18 3.99
CA THR A 74 16.66 -3.09 3.85
C THR A 74 15.99 -1.81 3.34
N ILE A 75 15.19 -1.88 2.29
CA ILE A 75 14.43 -0.72 1.76
C ILE A 75 13.49 -0.16 2.84
N SER A 76 12.73 -1.02 3.52
CA SER A 76 11.88 -0.62 4.64
C SER A 76 12.70 0.00 5.78
N GLY A 77 13.90 -0.52 6.03
CA GLY A 77 14.88 -0.03 7.00
C GLY A 77 15.33 1.39 6.70
N ILE A 78 15.64 1.72 5.44
CA ILE A 78 16.00 3.08 5.01
C ILE A 78 14.88 4.08 5.37
N PHE A 79 13.63 3.77 5.02
CA PHE A 79 12.50 4.67 5.31
C PHE A 79 12.25 4.84 6.81
N ARG A 80 12.37 3.76 7.59
CA ARG A 80 12.26 3.82 9.06
C ARG A 80 13.39 4.63 9.68
N ALA A 81 14.62 4.41 9.23
CA ALA A 81 15.79 5.15 9.71
C ALA A 81 15.67 6.66 9.40
N ILE A 82 15.27 7.05 8.17
CA ILE A 82 15.02 8.45 7.82
C ILE A 82 13.98 9.08 8.75
N LYS A 83 12.89 8.37 9.02
CA LYS A 83 11.81 8.86 9.91
C LYS A 83 12.26 9.02 11.35
N LEU A 84 13.16 8.15 11.81
CA LEU A 84 13.67 8.18 13.18
C LEU A 84 14.80 9.20 13.36
N PHE A 85 15.79 9.22 12.46
CA PHE A 85 16.97 10.07 12.61
C PHE A 85 16.75 11.51 12.14
N PHE A 86 15.98 11.71 11.05
CA PHE A 86 15.86 13.03 10.41
C PHE A 86 14.44 13.62 10.50
N ASN A 87 13.74 13.32 11.60
CA ASN A 87 12.47 13.96 11.91
C ASN A 87 12.72 15.34 12.54
N GLN A 88 12.38 16.41 11.81
CA GLN A 88 12.59 17.79 12.24
C GLN A 88 11.99 18.08 13.62
N LYS A 89 10.72 17.68 13.86
CA LYS A 89 10.03 17.93 15.14
C LYS A 89 10.72 17.25 16.32
N ASP A 90 11.24 16.04 16.11
CA ASP A 90 11.93 15.27 17.14
C ASP A 90 13.30 15.87 17.44
N ILE A 91 14.03 16.29 16.40
CA ILE A 91 15.34 16.95 16.54
C ILE A 91 15.20 18.29 17.27
N GLU A 92 14.22 19.13 16.89
CA GLU A 92 13.95 20.41 17.57
C GLU A 92 13.64 20.22 19.06
N GLN A 93 12.81 19.22 19.40
CA GLN A 93 12.48 18.90 20.80
C GLN A 93 13.67 18.34 21.59
N LEU A 94 14.51 17.53 20.95
CA LEU A 94 15.69 16.96 21.60
C LEU A 94 16.83 17.97 21.73
N SER A 95 16.89 18.96 20.85
CA SER A 95 17.91 20.01 20.91
C SER A 95 17.75 20.94 22.12
N THR A 96 16.54 21.04 22.69
CA THR A 96 16.28 21.82 23.92
C THR A 96 16.63 21.07 25.20
N LYS A 97 16.98 19.78 25.12
CA LYS A 97 17.31 18.94 26.27
C LYS A 97 18.81 18.67 26.33
N PRO A 98 19.41 18.57 27.55
CA PRO A 98 20.83 18.27 27.73
C PRO A 98 21.12 16.79 27.45
N VAL A 99 20.94 16.34 26.18
CA VAL A 99 21.16 14.95 25.74
C VAL A 99 22.28 14.94 24.71
N SER A 100 23.25 14.05 24.88
CA SER A 100 24.35 13.87 23.93
C SER A 100 23.86 13.24 22.63
N ASN A 101 24.49 13.60 21.50
CA ASN A 101 24.16 13.02 20.18
C ASN A 101 24.33 11.51 20.16
N SER A 102 25.35 10.97 20.84
CA SER A 102 25.60 9.53 20.95
C SER A 102 24.45 8.80 21.66
N ALA A 103 23.91 9.35 22.74
CA ALA A 103 22.78 8.75 23.44
C ALA A 103 21.50 8.74 22.58
N ILE A 104 21.27 9.79 21.76
CA ILE A 104 20.16 9.86 20.82
C ILE A 104 20.32 8.78 19.75
N ILE A 105 21.49 8.68 19.13
CA ILE A 105 21.79 7.73 18.07
C ILE A 105 21.66 6.31 18.59
N LEU A 106 22.24 6.01 19.76
CA LEU A 106 22.18 4.67 20.35
C LEU A 106 20.74 4.24 20.67
N SER A 107 19.92 5.13 21.25
CA SER A 107 18.51 4.82 21.52
C SER A 107 17.73 4.50 20.25
N LYS A 108 17.96 5.25 19.17
CA LYS A 108 17.31 5.02 17.87
C LYS A 108 17.78 3.74 17.18
N LEU A 109 19.05 3.37 17.33
CA LEU A 109 19.58 2.10 16.85
C LEU A 109 18.96 0.90 17.56
N VAL A 110 18.84 0.96 18.89
CA VAL A 110 18.17 -0.11 19.66
C VAL A 110 16.70 -0.24 19.24
N PHE A 111 16.02 0.88 19.02
CA PHE A 111 14.65 0.84 18.50
C PHE A 111 14.56 0.23 17.10
N LEU A 112 15.50 0.55 16.20
CA LEU A 112 15.59 -0.06 14.86
C LEU A 112 15.87 -1.55 14.97
N PHE A 113 16.75 -1.98 15.88
CA PHE A 113 17.04 -3.41 16.11
C PHE A 113 15.78 -4.18 16.51
N ILE A 114 15.02 -3.67 17.48
CA ILE A 114 13.80 -4.33 17.96
C ILE A 114 12.75 -4.42 16.84
N THR A 115 12.53 -3.34 16.10
CA THR A 115 11.56 -3.32 14.99
C THR A 115 12.02 -4.17 13.81
N HIS A 116 13.32 -4.22 13.53
CA HIS A 116 13.90 -5.08 12.53
C HIS A 116 13.71 -6.56 12.89
N TYR A 117 14.06 -6.94 14.11
CA TYR A 117 13.92 -8.30 14.60
C TYR A 117 12.48 -8.80 14.50
N ALA A 118 11.52 -7.98 14.93
CA ALA A 118 10.09 -8.32 14.85
C ALA A 118 9.61 -8.55 13.40
N ILE A 119 10.04 -7.69 12.46
CA ILE A 119 9.66 -7.83 11.04
C ILE A 119 10.36 -9.02 10.40
N SER A 120 11.65 -9.20 10.68
CA SER A 120 12.44 -10.29 10.11
C SER A 120 11.92 -11.66 10.57
N ILE A 121 11.55 -11.82 11.85
CA ILE A 121 10.93 -13.06 12.32
C ILE A 121 9.63 -13.34 11.56
N LEU A 122 8.79 -12.31 11.35
CA LEU A 122 7.50 -12.50 10.69
C LEU A 122 7.61 -13.08 9.28
N PHE A 123 8.59 -12.62 8.49
CA PHE A 123 8.75 -13.04 7.09
C PHE A 123 9.77 -14.14 6.85
N ILE A 124 10.78 -14.25 7.70
CA ILE A 124 11.89 -15.17 7.50
C ILE A 124 11.66 -16.50 8.23
N TYR A 125 11.10 -16.45 9.44
CA TYR A 125 10.92 -17.65 10.24
C TYR A 125 9.97 -18.69 9.62
N PRO A 126 8.85 -18.31 8.94
CA PRO A 126 8.00 -19.25 8.21
C PRO A 126 8.73 -20.04 7.12
N LEU A 127 9.71 -19.42 6.44
CA LEU A 127 10.56 -20.09 5.46
C LEU A 127 11.38 -21.20 6.10
N PHE A 128 12.00 -20.91 7.25
CA PHE A 128 12.77 -21.93 7.99
C PHE A 128 11.87 -23.04 8.52
N ILE A 129 10.64 -22.73 8.98
CA ILE A 129 9.67 -23.75 9.40
C ILE A 129 9.32 -24.65 8.21
N ALA A 130 8.99 -24.07 7.04
CA ALA A 130 8.65 -24.82 5.85
C ALA A 130 9.79 -25.75 5.39
N TYR A 131 11.02 -25.23 5.39
CA TYR A 131 12.22 -26.00 5.06
C TYR A 131 12.46 -27.12 6.05
N GLY A 132 12.34 -26.82 7.35
CA GLY A 132 12.52 -27.80 8.41
C GLY A 132 11.49 -28.94 8.39
N ILE A 133 10.22 -28.64 8.06
CA ILE A 133 9.17 -29.65 7.87
C ILE A 133 9.51 -30.53 6.66
N HIS A 134 9.90 -29.92 5.53
CA HIS A 134 10.20 -30.67 4.30
C HIS A 134 11.39 -31.66 4.47
N TYR A 135 12.44 -31.26 5.22
CA TYR A 135 13.63 -32.09 5.45
C TYR A 135 13.63 -32.78 6.80
N ALA A 136 12.54 -32.79 7.55
CA ALA A 136 12.43 -33.38 8.89
C ALA A 136 13.58 -32.97 9.82
N MET A 137 13.90 -31.67 9.85
CA MET A 137 14.99 -31.15 10.64
C MET A 137 14.74 -31.27 12.15
N THR A 138 15.82 -31.35 12.93
CA THR A 138 15.75 -31.44 14.39
C THR A 138 15.31 -30.10 15.02
N LEU A 139 14.80 -30.12 16.27
CA LEU A 139 14.42 -28.94 17.02
C LEU A 139 15.56 -27.90 17.12
N LYS A 140 16.81 -28.34 17.15
CA LYS A 140 17.98 -27.46 17.14
C LYS A 140 17.99 -26.50 15.96
N PHE A 141 17.55 -26.94 14.77
CA PHE A 141 17.46 -26.11 13.57
C PHE A 141 16.50 -24.90 13.77
N TYR A 142 15.33 -25.17 14.35
CA TYR A 142 14.32 -24.11 14.57
C TYR A 142 14.79 -23.08 15.62
N TYR A 143 15.48 -23.52 16.67
CA TYR A 143 16.08 -22.61 17.64
C TYR A 143 17.20 -21.76 17.02
N LEU A 144 18.07 -22.36 16.21
CA LEU A 144 19.11 -21.62 15.51
C LEU A 144 18.52 -20.59 14.54
N ALA A 145 17.45 -20.91 13.83
CA ALA A 145 16.79 -20.00 12.91
C ALA A 145 16.31 -18.69 13.57
N LEU A 146 16.02 -18.68 14.89
CA LEU A 146 15.68 -17.47 15.64
C LEU A 146 16.86 -16.48 15.74
N PHE A 147 18.10 -16.94 15.56
CA PHE A 147 19.29 -16.07 15.55
C PHE A 147 19.55 -15.43 14.18
N TYR A 148 18.90 -15.92 13.11
CA TYR A 148 19.07 -15.36 11.78
C TYR A 148 18.80 -13.84 11.73
N PRO A 149 17.69 -13.29 12.26
CA PRO A 149 17.42 -11.87 12.26
C PRO A 149 18.46 -11.01 12.99
N ILE A 150 19.14 -11.57 13.99
CA ILE A 150 20.21 -10.88 14.73
C ILE A 150 21.43 -10.70 13.83
N LEU A 151 21.80 -11.74 13.11
CA LEU A 151 22.93 -11.66 12.19
C LEU A 151 22.60 -10.80 10.97
N SER A 152 21.44 -10.99 10.36
CA SER A 152 21.03 -10.23 9.17
C SER A 152 20.90 -8.71 9.45
N PHE A 153 20.61 -8.32 10.69
CA PHE A 153 20.52 -6.93 11.11
C PHE A 153 21.77 -6.12 10.75
N PHE A 154 22.95 -6.66 10.99
CA PHE A 154 24.20 -5.92 10.74
C PHE A 154 24.37 -5.59 9.27
N PHE A 155 24.05 -6.50 8.37
CA PHE A 155 24.10 -6.26 6.94
C PHE A 155 22.97 -5.32 6.48
N GLU A 156 21.72 -5.68 6.76
CA GLU A 156 20.54 -4.99 6.25
C GLU A 156 20.44 -3.56 6.78
N MET A 157 20.68 -3.37 8.09
CA MET A 157 20.71 -2.05 8.67
C MET A 157 22.00 -1.28 8.36
N GLY A 158 23.12 -1.96 8.18
CA GLY A 158 24.35 -1.34 7.71
C GLY A 158 24.13 -0.66 6.34
N VAL A 159 23.58 -1.39 5.39
CA VAL A 159 23.21 -0.84 4.07
C VAL A 159 22.15 0.27 4.22
N ALA A 160 21.13 0.08 5.04
CA ALA A 160 20.10 1.09 5.26
C ALA A 160 20.70 2.41 5.80
N LEU A 161 21.66 2.33 6.73
CA LEU A 161 22.33 3.49 7.31
C LEU A 161 23.25 4.21 6.30
N LEU A 162 23.89 3.49 5.38
CA LEU A 162 24.66 4.10 4.29
C LEU A 162 23.78 4.99 3.40
N PHE A 163 22.58 4.52 3.10
CA PHE A 163 21.67 5.21 2.20
C PHE A 163 20.73 6.22 2.88
N ILE A 164 20.76 6.36 4.21
CA ILE A 164 19.84 7.26 4.95
C ILE A 164 19.96 8.72 4.48
N TYR A 165 21.18 9.24 4.33
CA TYR A 165 21.41 10.63 3.95
C TYR A 165 21.10 10.93 2.48
N PRO A 166 21.56 10.14 1.48
CA PRO A 166 21.15 10.31 0.09
C PRO A 166 19.63 10.28 -0.11
N PHE A 167 18.95 9.33 0.51
CA PHE A 167 17.49 9.25 0.40
C PHE A 167 16.77 10.39 1.14
N TRP A 168 17.30 10.90 2.24
CA TRP A 168 16.77 12.09 2.90
C TRP A 168 16.93 13.35 2.02
N LEU A 169 18.07 13.52 1.34
CA LEU A 169 18.27 14.59 0.37
C LEU A 169 17.28 14.48 -0.80
N LEU A 170 17.14 13.28 -1.36
CA LEU A 170 16.18 12.99 -2.43
C LEU A 170 14.75 13.33 -1.98
N LYS A 171 14.34 12.90 -0.79
CA LYS A 171 13.03 13.23 -0.21
C LYS A 171 12.82 14.74 -0.09
N ASN A 172 13.82 15.48 0.38
CA ASN A 172 13.73 16.93 0.51
C ASN A 172 13.67 17.62 -0.86
N TYR A 173 14.43 17.14 -1.84
CA TYR A 173 14.39 17.62 -3.21
C TYR A 173 12.99 17.38 -3.83
N LEU A 174 12.46 16.17 -3.73
CA LEU A 174 11.13 15.81 -4.22
C LEU A 174 10.00 16.60 -3.54
N ASN A 175 10.16 16.93 -2.26
CA ASN A 175 9.20 17.78 -1.55
C ASN A 175 9.19 19.24 -2.03
N LYS A 176 10.33 19.73 -2.56
CA LYS A 176 10.43 21.06 -3.17
C LYS A 176 9.89 21.07 -4.60
N HIS A 177 10.09 19.99 -5.35
CA HIS A 177 9.74 19.87 -6.78
C HIS A 177 8.56 18.91 -6.98
N LEU A 178 7.34 19.43 -6.85
CA LEU A 178 6.10 18.66 -6.90
C LEU A 178 5.92 17.86 -8.21
N LEU A 179 6.25 18.48 -9.37
CA LEU A 179 6.16 17.81 -10.68
C LEU A 179 7.11 16.62 -10.79
N VAL A 180 8.37 16.78 -10.37
CA VAL A 180 9.36 15.69 -10.39
C VAL A 180 8.89 14.54 -9.50
N ARG A 181 8.36 14.85 -8.31
CA ARG A 181 7.79 13.85 -7.41
C ARG A 181 6.62 13.10 -8.04
N PHE A 182 5.70 13.82 -8.68
CA PHE A 182 4.55 13.22 -9.35
C PHE A 182 4.98 12.28 -10.48
N LEU A 183 5.87 12.74 -11.36
CA LEU A 183 6.42 11.93 -12.45
C LEU A 183 7.12 10.67 -11.92
N LEU A 184 7.92 10.79 -10.87
CA LEU A 184 8.61 9.65 -10.26
C LEU A 184 7.61 8.62 -9.71
N ILE A 185 6.54 9.07 -9.03
CA ILE A 185 5.49 8.18 -8.53
C ILE A 185 4.81 7.46 -9.70
N VAL A 186 4.47 8.16 -10.78
CA VAL A 186 3.85 7.57 -11.98
C VAL A 186 4.76 6.51 -12.60
N ILE A 187 6.05 6.82 -12.77
CA ILE A 187 7.03 5.88 -13.32
C ILE A 187 7.13 4.61 -12.45
N LEU A 188 7.24 4.78 -11.13
CA LEU A 188 7.30 3.64 -10.21
C LEU A 188 6.02 2.79 -10.26
N LEU A 189 4.85 3.42 -10.40
CA LEU A 189 3.58 2.71 -10.54
C LEU A 189 3.52 1.93 -11.86
N VAL A 190 3.95 2.52 -12.97
CA VAL A 190 4.01 1.84 -14.28
C VAL A 190 4.95 0.63 -14.22
N ILE A 191 6.14 0.79 -13.61
CA ILE A 191 7.08 -0.32 -13.39
C ILE A 191 6.43 -1.41 -12.52
N GLY A 192 5.77 -1.03 -11.42
CA GLY A 192 5.04 -1.95 -10.55
C GLY A 192 3.95 -2.72 -11.29
N CYS A 193 3.17 -2.04 -12.15
CA CYS A 193 2.17 -2.68 -13.01
C CYS A 193 2.78 -3.64 -14.01
N TYR A 194 3.92 -3.31 -14.59
CA TYR A 194 4.62 -4.21 -15.50
C TYR A 194 5.03 -5.51 -14.79
N PHE A 195 5.64 -5.41 -13.59
CA PHE A 195 5.98 -6.59 -12.80
C PHE A 195 4.74 -7.38 -12.39
N TYR A 196 3.69 -6.70 -11.94
CA TYR A 196 2.41 -7.34 -11.61
C TYR A 196 1.84 -8.09 -12.81
N ALA A 197 1.84 -7.49 -14.01
CA ALA A 197 1.39 -8.13 -15.24
C ALA A 197 2.19 -9.40 -15.57
N LYS A 198 3.51 -9.36 -15.39
CA LYS A 198 4.38 -10.54 -15.60
C LYS A 198 4.04 -11.67 -14.64
N VAL A 199 3.93 -11.36 -13.35
CA VAL A 199 3.55 -12.34 -12.32
C VAL A 199 2.17 -12.92 -12.60
N LEU A 200 1.20 -12.09 -12.94
CA LEU A 200 -0.17 -12.51 -13.22
C LEU A 200 -0.27 -13.37 -14.48
N ASN A 201 0.48 -13.05 -15.54
CA ASN A 201 0.55 -13.90 -16.73
C ASN A 201 1.14 -15.28 -16.41
N LEU A 202 2.18 -15.36 -15.55
CA LEU A 202 2.70 -16.64 -15.07
C LEU A 202 1.61 -17.46 -14.35
N PHE A 203 0.82 -16.82 -13.47
CA PHE A 203 -0.32 -17.48 -12.80
C PHE A 203 -1.40 -17.95 -13.79
N ILE A 204 -1.72 -17.15 -14.80
CA ILE A 204 -2.70 -17.50 -15.84
C ILE A 204 -2.22 -18.72 -16.63
N GLU A 205 -0.96 -18.73 -17.06
CA GLU A 205 -0.36 -19.87 -17.78
C GLU A 205 -0.34 -21.14 -16.92
N MET A 206 -0.12 -21.00 -15.60
CA MET A 206 -0.20 -22.11 -14.64
C MET A 206 -1.60 -22.71 -14.56
N ILE A 207 -2.63 -21.88 -14.52
CA ILE A 207 -4.03 -22.31 -14.39
C ILE A 207 -4.54 -22.87 -15.73
N ALA A 208 -4.33 -22.14 -16.82
CA ALA A 208 -4.81 -22.52 -18.15
C ALA A 208 -4.09 -23.76 -18.71
N GLY A 209 -2.80 -23.91 -18.43
CA GLY A 209 -2.00 -25.05 -18.88
C GLY A 209 -2.21 -26.34 -18.08
N GLY A 210 -2.94 -26.30 -16.97
CA GLY A 210 -3.22 -27.47 -16.11
C GLY A 210 -1.97 -28.12 -15.46
N ASN A 211 -0.79 -27.64 -15.79
CA ASN A 211 0.50 -28.23 -15.41
C ASN A 211 1.43 -27.22 -14.75
N ILE A 212 1.32 -27.09 -13.44
CA ILE A 212 2.28 -26.34 -12.61
C ILE A 212 3.73 -26.84 -12.81
N ASN A 213 3.89 -28.05 -13.30
CA ASN A 213 5.19 -28.70 -13.51
C ASN A 213 6.05 -28.01 -14.59
N HIS A 214 5.47 -27.27 -15.54
CA HIS A 214 6.23 -26.55 -16.57
C HIS A 214 7.07 -25.39 -16.02
N LEU A 215 6.75 -24.85 -14.85
CA LEU A 215 7.56 -23.83 -14.19
C LEU A 215 8.81 -24.41 -13.51
N PHE A 216 8.79 -25.70 -13.16
CA PHE A 216 9.89 -26.37 -12.47
C PHE A 216 10.68 -27.23 -13.46
N THR A 217 11.22 -26.57 -14.51
CA THR A 217 12.10 -27.23 -15.49
C THR A 217 13.53 -27.26 -14.98
N GLN A 218 14.32 -28.26 -15.42
CA GLN A 218 15.74 -28.37 -15.08
C GLN A 218 16.49 -27.08 -15.40
N THR A 219 16.23 -26.46 -16.56
CA THR A 219 16.86 -25.21 -16.99
C THR A 219 16.58 -24.02 -16.07
N MET A 220 15.38 -23.95 -15.49
CA MET A 220 15.03 -22.92 -14.50
C MET A 220 15.74 -23.17 -13.18
N MET A 221 15.82 -24.43 -12.74
CA MET A 221 16.52 -24.82 -11.52
C MET A 221 18.02 -24.55 -11.61
N ASP A 222 18.64 -24.82 -12.76
CA ASP A 222 20.05 -24.52 -13.01
C ASP A 222 20.33 -22.99 -12.97
N LYS A 223 19.40 -22.18 -13.48
CA LYS A 223 19.50 -20.72 -13.36
C LYS A 223 19.40 -20.26 -11.90
N LEU A 224 18.49 -20.83 -11.11
CA LEU A 224 18.36 -20.56 -9.68
C LEU A 224 19.63 -20.91 -8.90
N ILE A 225 20.21 -22.09 -9.16
CA ILE A 225 21.45 -22.55 -8.54
C ILE A 225 22.63 -21.62 -8.91
N ASN A 226 22.70 -21.19 -10.17
CA ASN A 226 23.75 -20.28 -10.62
C ASN A 226 23.57 -18.86 -10.04
N PHE A 227 22.34 -18.41 -9.82
CA PHE A 227 22.05 -17.09 -9.25
C PHE A 227 22.57 -16.95 -7.81
N ARG A 228 22.61 -18.04 -7.05
CA ARG A 228 23.13 -18.07 -5.67
C ARG A 228 24.53 -17.46 -5.53
N LYS A 229 25.36 -17.52 -6.55
CA LYS A 229 26.72 -16.94 -6.53
C LYS A 229 26.73 -15.41 -6.39
N TYR A 230 25.65 -14.76 -6.79
CA TYR A 230 25.52 -13.29 -6.78
C TYR A 230 24.84 -12.76 -5.52
N GLU A 231 24.32 -13.63 -4.65
CA GLU A 231 23.53 -13.25 -3.46
C GLU A 231 24.40 -13.01 -2.21
N ILE A 232 25.60 -12.46 -2.40
CA ILE A 232 26.50 -12.13 -1.29
C ILE A 232 25.95 -10.92 -0.51
N PRO A 233 25.96 -10.95 0.86
CA PRO A 233 26.51 -11.98 1.74
C PRO A 233 25.47 -13.01 2.25
N ILE A 234 24.23 -13.01 1.75
CA ILE A 234 23.14 -13.84 2.26
C ILE A 234 23.38 -15.33 2.03
N ASN A 235 24.09 -15.68 0.96
CA ASN A 235 24.52 -17.06 0.71
C ASN A 235 25.36 -17.63 1.87
N PHE A 236 26.18 -16.82 2.56
CA PHE A 236 26.92 -17.26 3.75
C PHE A 236 25.99 -17.56 4.92
N LEU A 237 24.90 -16.78 5.11
CA LEU A 237 23.91 -17.07 6.14
C LEU A 237 23.20 -18.40 5.87
N THR A 238 22.81 -18.67 4.64
CA THR A 238 22.19 -19.96 4.29
C THR A 238 23.14 -21.12 4.50
N ASP A 239 24.42 -20.97 4.21
CA ASP A 239 25.44 -21.98 4.49
C ASP A 239 25.55 -22.26 5.98
N ILE A 240 25.51 -21.25 6.84
CA ILE A 240 25.56 -21.38 8.29
C ILE A 240 24.33 -22.13 8.82
N PHE A 241 23.13 -21.67 8.46
CA PHE A 241 21.89 -22.15 9.06
C PHE A 241 21.37 -23.45 8.44
N ILE A 242 21.57 -23.66 7.12
CA ILE A 242 21.04 -24.80 6.39
C ILE A 242 22.09 -25.89 6.25
N GLN A 243 23.33 -25.53 5.90
CA GLN A 243 24.41 -26.54 5.70
C GLN A 243 25.25 -26.79 6.95
N ASN A 244 25.03 -26.04 8.04
CA ASN A 244 25.87 -26.11 9.25
C ASN A 244 27.36 -25.81 8.97
N ARG A 245 27.67 -25.02 7.93
CA ARG A 245 29.04 -24.61 7.59
C ARG A 245 29.46 -23.40 8.40
N TYR A 246 29.96 -23.61 9.60
CA TYR A 246 30.37 -22.51 10.50
C TYR A 246 31.59 -21.73 9.99
N SER A 247 32.36 -22.24 9.04
CA SER A 247 33.44 -21.49 8.36
C SER A 247 32.96 -20.23 7.64
N SER A 248 31.69 -20.19 7.22
CA SER A 248 31.08 -19.04 6.55
C SER A 248 30.72 -17.86 7.51
N ILE A 249 30.85 -18.08 8.84
CA ILE A 249 30.58 -17.03 9.84
C ILE A 249 31.58 -15.86 9.71
N LEU A 250 32.88 -16.20 9.60
CA LEU A 250 33.93 -15.18 9.51
C LEU A 250 33.77 -14.24 8.30
N PRO A 251 33.66 -14.73 7.04
CA PRO A 251 33.45 -13.86 5.90
C PRO A 251 32.13 -13.08 5.99
N TYR A 252 31.05 -13.69 6.52
CA TYR A 252 29.79 -12.98 6.73
C TYR A 252 29.94 -11.82 7.72
N LEU A 253 30.50 -12.07 8.91
CA LEU A 253 30.68 -11.04 9.94
C LEU A 253 31.64 -9.94 9.46
N GLY A 254 32.70 -10.29 8.73
CA GLY A 254 33.64 -9.31 8.17
C GLY A 254 32.94 -8.31 7.24
N ILE A 255 32.13 -8.81 6.31
CA ILE A 255 31.38 -7.97 5.36
C ILE A 255 30.29 -7.18 6.09
N SER A 256 29.46 -7.85 6.89
CA SER A 256 28.29 -7.22 7.52
C SER A 256 28.66 -6.18 8.57
N LEU A 257 29.63 -6.47 9.45
CA LEU A 257 30.13 -5.50 10.42
C LEU A 257 30.89 -4.35 9.76
N GLY A 258 31.67 -4.61 8.71
CA GLY A 258 32.33 -3.57 7.94
C GLY A 258 31.33 -2.56 7.35
N ILE A 259 30.29 -3.05 6.69
CA ILE A 259 29.22 -2.21 6.14
C ILE A 259 28.45 -1.48 7.25
N PHE A 260 28.18 -2.16 8.39
CA PHE A 260 27.46 -1.54 9.52
C PHE A 260 28.26 -0.41 10.16
N ILE A 261 29.57 -0.59 10.40
CA ILE A 261 30.45 0.44 10.96
C ILE A 261 30.56 1.64 10.02
N LEU A 262 30.69 1.41 8.71
CA LEU A 262 30.69 2.48 7.70
C LEU A 262 29.36 3.23 7.71
N GLY A 263 28.24 2.53 7.69
CA GLY A 263 26.90 3.12 7.75
C GLY A 263 26.68 3.94 9.01
N LEU A 264 27.11 3.44 10.15
CA LEU A 264 27.06 4.13 11.44
C LEU A 264 27.87 5.43 11.41
N SER A 265 29.12 5.37 10.95
CA SER A 265 30.01 6.52 10.87
C SER A 265 29.41 7.63 10.00
N ILE A 266 28.86 7.29 8.84
CA ILE A 266 28.17 8.24 7.96
C ILE A 266 26.91 8.80 8.65
N THR A 267 26.15 7.97 9.35
CA THR A 267 24.94 8.43 10.06
C THR A 267 25.28 9.39 11.18
N ILE A 268 26.33 9.14 11.96
CA ILE A 268 26.78 10.04 13.05
C ILE A 268 27.17 11.41 12.47
N PHE A 269 27.98 11.41 11.40
CA PHE A 269 28.43 12.64 10.75
C PHE A 269 27.24 13.43 10.17
N THR A 270 26.38 12.76 9.40
CA THR A 270 25.23 13.40 8.73
C THR A 270 24.15 13.84 9.73
N PHE A 271 23.96 13.13 10.84
CA PHE A 271 23.02 13.52 11.89
C PHE A 271 23.39 14.87 12.51
N SER A 272 24.67 15.07 12.85
CA SER A 272 25.16 16.33 13.39
C SER A 272 24.98 17.48 12.39
N TYR A 273 25.26 17.25 11.12
CA TYR A 273 25.07 18.23 10.04
C TYR A 273 23.59 18.62 9.86
N VAL A 274 22.68 17.63 9.79
CA VAL A 274 21.24 17.86 9.60
C VAL A 274 20.62 18.54 10.82
N ARG A 275 21.07 18.18 12.04
CA ARG A 275 20.66 18.86 13.27
C ARG A 275 20.96 20.35 13.22
N ASN A 276 22.15 20.74 12.80
CA ASN A 276 22.54 22.14 12.67
C ASN A 276 21.70 22.89 11.63
N ILE A 277 21.38 22.26 10.49
CA ILE A 277 20.48 22.83 9.48
C ILE A 277 19.09 23.11 10.06
N PHE A 278 18.52 22.19 10.83
CA PHE A 278 17.18 22.38 11.41
C PHE A 278 17.15 23.48 12.48
N ILE A 279 18.20 23.63 13.25
CA ILE A 279 18.32 24.68 14.27
C ILE A 279 18.52 26.06 13.63
N SER A 280 19.34 26.16 12.57
CA SER A 280 19.70 27.43 11.92
C SER A 280 18.65 27.95 10.95
N ASN A 281 17.80 27.09 10.37
CA ASN A 281 16.81 27.48 9.37
C ASN A 281 15.57 28.13 10.01
N LYS A 282 15.66 29.37 10.46
CA LYS A 282 14.50 30.24 10.66
C LYS A 282 13.90 30.51 9.27
N LYS A 283 12.71 29.94 8.99
CA LYS A 283 11.99 30.17 7.73
C LYS A 283 11.75 31.66 7.53
N LYS A 284 12.49 32.29 6.62
CA LYS A 284 12.13 33.62 6.10
C LYS A 284 10.87 33.46 5.25
N TYR A 285 9.74 33.93 5.75
CA TYR A 285 8.52 34.03 4.97
C TYR A 285 8.72 35.09 3.91
N ARG A 286 8.82 34.69 2.63
CA ARG A 286 8.68 35.60 1.50
C ARG A 286 7.19 35.82 1.27
N ILE A 287 6.72 37.03 1.49
CA ILE A 287 5.40 37.48 1.06
C ILE A 287 5.42 37.46 -0.48
N LYS A 288 4.63 36.58 -1.08
CA LYS A 288 4.47 36.57 -2.53
C LYS A 288 3.29 37.47 -2.89
N ASP A 289 3.52 38.39 -3.81
CA ASP A 289 2.44 39.17 -4.40
C ASP A 289 1.50 38.25 -5.18
N TYR A 290 0.26 38.18 -4.75
CA TYR A 290 -0.75 37.36 -5.40
C TYR A 290 -1.50 38.19 -6.45
N LYS A 291 -1.43 37.77 -7.72
CA LYS A 291 -2.26 38.33 -8.79
C LYS A 291 -3.74 37.98 -8.52
N LYS A 292 -4.63 38.95 -8.65
CA LYS A 292 -6.08 38.72 -8.58
C LYS A 292 -6.50 37.68 -9.61
N GLN A 293 -7.20 36.66 -9.18
CA GLN A 293 -7.74 35.58 -10.03
C GLN A 293 -9.25 35.47 -9.81
N SER A 294 -9.99 34.91 -10.79
CA SER A 294 -11.42 34.62 -10.59
C SER A 294 -11.56 33.58 -9.46
N ILE A 295 -12.66 33.70 -8.70
CA ILE A 295 -12.95 32.86 -7.53
C ILE A 295 -12.88 31.37 -7.88
N GLN A 296 -13.49 30.96 -9.00
CA GLN A 296 -13.51 29.59 -9.46
C GLN A 296 -12.08 29.06 -9.77
N LYS A 297 -11.28 29.86 -10.50
CA LYS A 297 -9.88 29.48 -10.80
C LYS A 297 -9.03 29.36 -9.53
N ALA A 298 -9.25 30.24 -8.55
CA ALA A 298 -8.54 30.19 -7.28
C ALA A 298 -8.89 28.92 -6.48
N LEU A 299 -10.18 28.55 -6.43
CA LEU A 299 -10.64 27.33 -5.77
C LEU A 299 -10.14 26.07 -6.47
N ILE A 300 -10.24 25.98 -7.80
CA ILE A 300 -9.69 24.85 -8.57
C ILE A 300 -8.18 24.72 -8.32
N LYS A 301 -7.43 25.81 -8.39
CA LYS A 301 -6.00 25.82 -8.11
C LYS A 301 -5.68 25.34 -6.69
N LYS A 302 -6.49 25.76 -5.70
CA LYS A 302 -6.36 25.29 -4.31
C LYS A 302 -6.52 23.77 -4.22
N GLU A 303 -7.58 23.21 -4.81
CA GLU A 303 -7.83 21.76 -4.77
C GLU A 303 -6.75 20.98 -5.50
N VAL A 304 -6.30 21.42 -6.67
CA VAL A 304 -5.17 20.79 -7.39
C VAL A 304 -3.88 20.81 -6.55
N ILE A 305 -3.59 21.94 -5.87
CA ILE A 305 -2.43 22.04 -4.98
C ILE A 305 -2.57 21.10 -3.78
N LEU A 306 -3.76 20.96 -3.20
CA LEU A 306 -4.01 20.03 -2.10
C LEU A 306 -3.75 18.57 -2.53
N LEU A 307 -4.24 18.17 -3.69
CA LEU A 307 -4.01 16.84 -4.26
C LEU A 307 -2.53 16.56 -4.48
N THR A 308 -1.81 17.51 -5.06
CA THR A 308 -0.39 17.31 -5.40
C THR A 308 0.55 17.49 -4.22
N LYS A 309 0.20 18.31 -3.22
CA LYS A 309 1.04 18.61 -2.06
C LYS A 309 0.97 17.53 -0.98
N ASN A 310 -0.17 16.88 -0.80
CA ASN A 310 -0.31 15.84 0.20
C ASN A 310 0.12 14.49 -0.39
N GLN A 311 1.21 13.91 0.15
CA GLN A 311 1.79 12.66 -0.36
C GLN A 311 0.80 11.49 -0.35
N ASN A 312 0.01 11.36 0.70
CA ASN A 312 -0.94 10.25 0.82
C ASN A 312 -1.99 10.30 -0.28
N TYR A 313 -2.46 11.48 -0.65
CA TYR A 313 -3.49 11.64 -1.67
C TYR A 313 -2.95 11.57 -3.09
N THR A 314 -1.73 12.05 -3.32
CA THR A 314 -1.07 11.88 -4.63
C THR A 314 -0.89 10.39 -4.94
N LEU A 315 -0.60 9.56 -3.95
CA LEU A 315 -0.36 8.13 -4.14
C LEU A 315 -1.69 7.34 -4.15
N SER A 316 -2.54 7.54 -3.15
CA SER A 316 -3.76 6.75 -2.96
C SER A 316 -4.90 7.13 -3.91
N PHE A 317 -4.89 8.32 -4.48
CA PHE A 317 -5.94 8.78 -5.39
C PHE A 317 -5.42 8.98 -6.82
N THR A 318 -4.61 10.00 -7.09
CA THR A 318 -4.16 10.26 -8.47
C THR A 318 -3.31 9.14 -9.04
N GLY A 319 -2.43 8.53 -8.21
CA GLY A 319 -1.61 7.40 -8.62
C GLY A 319 -2.46 6.17 -8.96
N LEU A 320 -3.39 5.81 -8.09
CA LEU A 320 -4.28 4.66 -8.32
C LEU A 320 -5.19 4.87 -9.52
N LEU A 321 -5.70 6.08 -9.75
CA LEU A 321 -6.52 6.39 -10.93
C LEU A 321 -5.75 6.22 -12.25
N ILE A 322 -4.45 6.57 -12.28
CA ILE A 322 -3.62 6.39 -13.47
C ILE A 322 -3.38 4.90 -13.74
N VAL A 323 -3.24 4.11 -12.69
CA VAL A 323 -2.95 2.66 -12.78
C VAL A 323 -4.22 1.83 -12.95
N GLN A 324 -5.39 2.36 -12.58
CA GLN A 324 -6.68 1.66 -12.65
C GLN A 324 -6.94 0.97 -14.00
N PRO A 325 -6.75 1.61 -15.18
CA PRO A 325 -6.98 0.95 -16.46
C PRO A 325 -6.18 -0.35 -16.62
N PHE A 326 -4.91 -0.32 -16.22
CA PHE A 326 -4.03 -1.48 -16.30
C PHE A 326 -4.43 -2.59 -15.33
N LEU A 327 -4.73 -2.23 -14.08
CA LEU A 327 -5.14 -3.21 -13.07
C LEU A 327 -6.45 -3.89 -13.46
N VAL A 328 -7.45 -3.11 -13.87
CA VAL A 328 -8.75 -3.65 -14.30
C VAL A 328 -8.59 -4.56 -15.51
N TYR A 329 -7.85 -4.12 -16.54
CA TYR A 329 -7.58 -4.94 -17.71
C TYR A 329 -6.91 -6.29 -17.35
N LEU A 330 -5.92 -6.27 -16.46
CA LEU A 330 -5.22 -7.49 -16.04
C LEU A 330 -6.14 -8.44 -15.27
N VAL A 331 -6.98 -7.92 -14.37
CA VAL A 331 -7.95 -8.72 -13.61
C VAL A 331 -9.01 -9.32 -14.55
N ILE A 332 -9.55 -8.51 -15.46
CA ILE A 332 -10.50 -8.98 -16.48
C ILE A 332 -9.88 -10.09 -17.34
N LYS A 333 -8.66 -9.86 -17.85
CA LYS A 333 -7.95 -10.87 -18.65
C LYS A 333 -7.74 -12.16 -17.87
N ALA A 334 -7.33 -12.07 -16.60
CA ALA A 334 -7.12 -13.25 -15.76
C ALA A 334 -8.41 -14.04 -15.55
N LEU A 335 -9.49 -13.37 -15.17
CA LEU A 335 -10.78 -14.02 -14.91
C LEU A 335 -11.36 -14.60 -16.19
N ASN A 336 -11.32 -13.87 -17.31
CA ASN A 336 -11.81 -14.37 -18.59
C ASN A 336 -11.04 -15.63 -19.02
N THR A 337 -9.71 -15.66 -18.84
CA THR A 337 -8.90 -16.84 -19.16
C THR A 337 -9.27 -18.03 -18.26
N ILE A 338 -9.50 -17.81 -16.96
CA ILE A 338 -9.92 -18.86 -16.04
C ILE A 338 -11.29 -19.40 -16.42
N PHE A 339 -12.24 -18.52 -16.67
CA PHE A 339 -13.61 -18.91 -16.97
C PHE A 339 -13.80 -19.51 -18.37
N THR A 340 -12.97 -19.14 -19.35
CA THR A 340 -13.00 -19.75 -20.68
C THR A 340 -12.24 -21.08 -20.77
N SER A 341 -11.46 -21.44 -19.74
CA SER A 341 -10.66 -22.68 -19.72
C SER A 341 -11.38 -23.82 -18.98
N GLY A 342 -11.29 -25.03 -19.53
CA GLY A 342 -11.62 -26.26 -18.83
C GLY A 342 -13.08 -26.42 -18.41
N ILE A 343 -13.30 -26.83 -17.16
CA ILE A 343 -14.61 -27.18 -16.58
C ILE A 343 -15.59 -26.00 -16.59
N PHE A 344 -15.11 -24.78 -16.42
CA PHE A 344 -15.97 -23.60 -16.37
C PHE A 344 -16.57 -23.21 -17.71
N ALA A 345 -15.90 -23.54 -18.82
CA ALA A 345 -16.39 -23.23 -20.17
C ALA A 345 -17.78 -23.85 -20.45
N TYR A 346 -18.05 -25.04 -19.92
CA TYR A 346 -19.36 -25.68 -20.03
C TYR A 346 -20.46 -24.89 -19.35
N TYR A 347 -20.25 -24.46 -18.13
CA TYR A 347 -21.25 -23.68 -17.36
C TYR A 347 -21.52 -22.30 -17.95
N ILE A 348 -20.48 -21.67 -18.52
CA ILE A 348 -20.60 -20.36 -19.15
C ILE A 348 -21.34 -20.41 -20.47
N SER A 349 -21.24 -21.51 -21.22
CA SER A 349 -22.00 -21.67 -22.46
C SER A 349 -23.53 -21.62 -22.26
N ILE A 350 -24.00 -21.90 -21.03
CA ILE A 350 -25.42 -21.82 -20.64
C ILE A 350 -25.91 -20.37 -20.53
N VAL A 351 -25.01 -19.42 -20.18
CA VAL A 351 -25.33 -17.98 -20.02
C VAL A 351 -24.46 -17.16 -20.98
N PRO A 352 -24.94 -16.86 -22.20
CA PRO A 352 -24.11 -16.24 -23.24
C PRO A 352 -23.45 -14.89 -22.85
N SER A 353 -24.11 -14.11 -21.98
CA SER A 353 -23.66 -12.79 -21.58
C SER A 353 -22.91 -12.79 -20.23
N PHE A 354 -22.57 -13.94 -19.66
CA PHE A 354 -21.94 -14.03 -18.33
C PHE A 354 -20.62 -13.28 -18.26
N ILE A 355 -19.70 -13.50 -19.19
CA ILE A 355 -18.37 -12.88 -19.21
C ILE A 355 -18.46 -11.35 -19.29
N PRO A 356 -19.17 -10.75 -20.27
CA PRO A 356 -19.33 -9.29 -20.31
C PRO A 356 -19.99 -8.69 -19.08
N LEU A 357 -20.95 -9.37 -18.45
CA LEU A 357 -21.57 -8.90 -17.21
C LEU A 357 -20.60 -8.95 -16.03
N LEU A 358 -19.75 -9.98 -15.98
CA LEU A 358 -18.67 -10.07 -14.99
C LEU A 358 -17.65 -8.93 -15.16
N ASP A 359 -17.29 -8.61 -16.40
CA ASP A 359 -16.39 -7.49 -16.70
C ASP A 359 -16.96 -6.15 -16.20
N ILE A 360 -18.26 -5.92 -16.39
CA ILE A 360 -18.97 -4.74 -15.88
C ILE A 360 -18.96 -4.72 -14.35
N LEU A 361 -19.21 -5.86 -13.69
CA LEU A 361 -19.14 -5.96 -12.23
C LEU A 361 -17.75 -5.58 -11.69
N ILE A 362 -16.69 -6.13 -12.30
CA ILE A 362 -15.31 -5.84 -11.90
C ILE A 362 -15.01 -4.35 -12.05
N LEU A 363 -15.41 -3.76 -13.18
CA LEU A 363 -15.29 -2.32 -13.40
C LEU A 363 -15.99 -1.50 -12.32
N MET A 364 -17.23 -1.83 -11.98
CA MET A 364 -17.99 -1.15 -10.92
C MET A 364 -17.26 -1.23 -9.58
N LEU A 365 -16.87 -2.44 -9.16
CA LEU A 365 -16.23 -2.65 -7.86
C LEU A 365 -14.86 -1.95 -7.77
N PHE A 366 -14.01 -2.11 -8.77
CA PHE A 366 -12.68 -1.47 -8.77
C PHE A 366 -12.79 0.06 -8.80
N THR A 367 -13.71 0.60 -9.58
CA THR A 367 -13.91 2.05 -9.66
C THR A 367 -14.31 2.63 -8.32
N VAL A 368 -15.26 1.99 -7.62
CA VAL A 368 -15.70 2.45 -6.31
C VAL A 368 -14.61 2.28 -5.25
N ILE A 369 -13.86 1.16 -5.28
CA ILE A 369 -12.74 0.92 -4.35
C ILE A 369 -11.66 2.00 -4.50
N ILE A 370 -11.29 2.33 -5.72
CA ILE A 370 -10.25 3.32 -6.00
C ILE A 370 -10.75 4.73 -5.67
N ASN A 371 -12.00 5.04 -5.96
CA ASN A 371 -12.60 6.35 -5.73
C ASN A 371 -12.96 6.62 -4.26
N GLN A 372 -12.76 5.67 -3.35
CA GLN A 372 -12.90 5.91 -1.90
C GLN A 372 -12.06 7.10 -1.41
N GLY A 373 -10.97 7.43 -2.13
CA GLY A 373 -10.20 8.64 -1.90
C GLY A 373 -10.99 9.94 -2.10
N ALA A 374 -11.96 9.97 -3.01
CA ALA A 374 -12.78 11.15 -3.29
C ALA A 374 -13.67 11.54 -2.11
N SER A 375 -14.27 10.57 -1.44
CA SER A 375 -15.09 10.80 -0.25
C SER A 375 -14.32 11.39 0.94
N GLN A 376 -13.01 11.19 0.99
CA GLN A 376 -12.16 11.68 2.07
C GLN A 376 -11.67 13.13 1.88
N TYR A 377 -12.07 13.83 0.80
CA TYR A 377 -11.58 15.18 0.49
C TYR A 377 -11.86 16.22 1.56
N ILE A 378 -13.00 16.12 2.24
CA ILE A 378 -13.33 17.00 3.36
C ILE A 378 -12.43 16.70 4.54
N GLN A 379 -12.12 15.42 4.78
CA GLN A 379 -11.22 15.01 5.86
C GLN A 379 -9.78 15.51 5.67
N MET A 380 -9.34 15.79 4.45
CA MET A 380 -8.03 16.39 4.19
C MET A 380 -7.87 17.77 4.81
N GLU A 381 -8.95 18.50 4.88
CA GLU A 381 -8.96 19.89 5.35
C GLU A 381 -9.38 20.03 6.81
N LYS A 382 -9.42 18.93 7.59
CA LYS A 382 -9.85 18.94 9.01
C LYS A 382 -9.30 20.12 9.82
N LYS A 383 -8.01 20.42 9.65
CA LYS A 383 -7.35 21.52 10.35
C LYS A 383 -7.66 22.90 9.79
N THR A 384 -8.14 22.98 8.55
CA THR A 384 -8.38 24.24 7.82
C THR A 384 -9.85 24.47 7.51
N ILE A 385 -10.78 23.62 8.01
CA ILE A 385 -12.23 23.78 7.83
C ILE A 385 -12.71 25.17 8.29
N LYS A 386 -12.18 25.70 9.40
CA LYS A 386 -12.47 27.07 9.85
C LYS A 386 -12.15 28.11 8.78
N VAL A 387 -11.02 27.94 8.08
CA VAL A 387 -10.62 28.85 7.01
C VAL A 387 -11.54 28.71 5.80
N MET A 388 -12.06 27.51 5.50
CA MET A 388 -13.05 27.35 4.42
C MET A 388 -14.34 28.12 4.71
N LYS A 389 -14.81 28.13 5.97
CA LYS A 389 -16.00 28.87 6.39
C LYS A 389 -15.83 30.40 6.33
N THR A 390 -14.59 30.89 6.46
CA THR A 390 -14.30 32.34 6.37
C THR A 390 -14.13 32.85 4.94
N ILE A 391 -14.06 31.96 3.95
CA ILE A 391 -13.97 32.36 2.54
C ILE A 391 -15.34 32.91 2.09
N PRO A 392 -15.42 34.14 1.57
CA PRO A 392 -16.69 34.77 1.16
C PRO A 392 -17.20 34.20 -0.17
N VAL A 393 -17.44 32.91 -0.22
CA VAL A 393 -17.94 32.17 -1.39
C VAL A 393 -19.02 31.21 -0.92
N LEU A 394 -20.10 31.11 -1.67
CA LEU A 394 -21.20 30.21 -1.36
C LEU A 394 -20.71 28.78 -1.12
N PRO A 395 -21.12 28.11 0.00
CA PRO A 395 -20.74 26.75 0.32
C PRO A 395 -20.96 25.75 -0.81
N ARG A 396 -22.06 25.94 -1.57
CA ARG A 396 -22.37 25.08 -2.73
C ARG A 396 -21.26 25.10 -3.79
N ILE A 397 -20.73 26.30 -4.11
CA ILE A 397 -19.65 26.42 -5.12
C ILE A 397 -18.37 25.78 -4.61
N GLN A 398 -18.02 25.96 -3.32
CA GLN A 398 -16.84 25.36 -2.73
C GLN A 398 -16.92 23.82 -2.77
N LEU A 399 -18.06 23.24 -2.37
CA LEU A 399 -18.27 21.80 -2.35
C LEU A 399 -18.35 21.17 -3.76
N LEU A 400 -19.04 21.83 -4.70
CA LEU A 400 -19.10 21.39 -6.10
C LEU A 400 -17.71 21.32 -6.73
N ILE A 401 -16.88 22.33 -6.57
CA ILE A 401 -15.52 22.34 -7.10
C ILE A 401 -14.69 21.26 -6.42
N LYS A 402 -14.88 21.02 -5.12
CA LYS A 402 -14.17 20.00 -4.36
C LYS A 402 -14.45 18.59 -4.88
N VAL A 403 -15.69 18.27 -5.22
CA VAL A 403 -16.09 16.96 -5.75
C VAL A 403 -15.82 16.83 -7.25
N SER A 404 -15.91 17.93 -8.02
CA SER A 404 -15.76 17.89 -9.48
C SER A 404 -14.37 17.43 -9.94
N ILE A 405 -13.30 17.79 -9.24
CA ILE A 405 -11.93 17.42 -9.63
C ILE A 405 -11.69 15.92 -9.52
N PRO A 406 -11.99 15.25 -8.39
CA PRO A 406 -11.90 13.79 -8.29
C PRO A 406 -12.77 13.07 -9.32
N LEU A 407 -14.00 13.53 -9.50
CA LEU A 407 -14.94 12.97 -10.48
C LEU A 407 -14.39 13.06 -11.90
N LEU A 408 -13.84 14.20 -12.31
CA LEU A 408 -13.20 14.37 -13.61
C LEU A 408 -12.01 13.42 -13.80
N LEU A 409 -11.17 13.26 -12.79
CA LEU A 409 -10.03 12.34 -12.85
C LEU A 409 -10.49 10.89 -12.95
N SER A 410 -11.50 10.49 -12.19
CA SER A 410 -12.09 9.14 -12.26
C SER A 410 -12.74 8.90 -13.63
N PHE A 411 -13.47 9.88 -14.15
CA PHE A 411 -14.10 9.80 -15.46
C PHE A 411 -13.07 9.65 -16.59
N THR A 412 -11.97 10.41 -16.56
CA THR A 412 -10.90 10.27 -17.57
C THR A 412 -10.23 8.90 -17.49
N SER A 413 -10.02 8.34 -16.29
CA SER A 413 -9.48 7.00 -16.11
C SER A 413 -10.41 5.92 -16.67
N LEU A 414 -11.71 6.04 -16.44
CA LEU A 414 -12.73 5.12 -16.98
C LEU A 414 -12.87 5.24 -18.49
N PHE A 415 -12.83 6.45 -19.03
CA PHE A 415 -12.92 6.68 -20.48
C PHE A 415 -11.80 5.98 -21.24
N ILE A 416 -10.60 5.97 -20.70
CA ILE A 416 -9.47 5.26 -21.30
C ILE A 416 -9.66 3.73 -21.23
N THR A 417 -10.35 3.23 -20.18
CA THR A 417 -10.45 1.78 -19.93
C THR A 417 -11.58 1.13 -20.72
N PHE A 418 -12.82 1.66 -20.63
CA PHE A 418 -13.99 1.01 -21.20
C PHE A 418 -15.10 2.00 -21.58
N ILE A 419 -15.16 2.37 -22.84
CA ILE A 419 -16.18 3.30 -23.36
C ILE A 419 -17.60 2.74 -23.16
N PHE A 420 -17.81 1.43 -23.35
CA PHE A 420 -19.14 0.80 -23.28
C PHE A 420 -19.75 0.76 -21.88
N ALA A 421 -18.94 0.61 -20.84
CA ALA A 421 -19.43 0.60 -19.46
C ALA A 421 -19.41 1.98 -18.81
N LEU A 422 -18.86 2.97 -19.49
CA LEU A 422 -18.58 4.30 -18.95
C LEU A 422 -19.80 4.94 -18.30
N LEU A 423 -20.95 4.93 -18.98
CA LEU A 423 -22.15 5.63 -18.54
C LEU A 423 -22.72 4.98 -17.26
N LEU A 424 -22.82 3.65 -17.23
CA LEU A 424 -23.34 2.91 -16.08
C LEU A 424 -22.43 3.07 -14.84
N VAL A 425 -21.13 2.93 -15.03
CA VAL A 425 -20.15 3.03 -13.95
C VAL A 425 -20.01 4.49 -13.46
N SER A 426 -20.08 5.47 -14.36
CA SER A 426 -20.04 6.88 -13.97
C SER A 426 -21.29 7.33 -13.20
N LEU A 427 -22.46 6.80 -13.52
CA LEU A 427 -23.68 7.03 -12.74
C LEU A 427 -23.56 6.46 -11.33
N LEU A 428 -23.11 5.21 -11.19
CA LEU A 428 -22.87 4.59 -9.89
C LEU A 428 -21.87 5.40 -9.06
N LEU A 429 -20.77 5.82 -9.68
CA LEU A 429 -19.74 6.61 -9.03
C LEU A 429 -20.28 7.97 -8.56
N PHE A 430 -21.04 8.65 -9.41
CA PHE A 430 -21.65 9.94 -9.06
C PHE A 430 -22.58 9.79 -7.85
N ILE A 431 -23.43 8.77 -7.83
CA ILE A 431 -24.31 8.49 -6.68
C ILE A 431 -23.51 8.21 -5.42
N TYR A 432 -22.47 7.39 -5.55
CA TYR A 432 -21.59 7.07 -4.42
C TYR A 432 -20.91 8.32 -3.86
N ASP A 433 -20.39 9.21 -4.72
CA ASP A 433 -19.76 10.47 -4.29
C ASP A 433 -20.76 11.40 -3.59
N VAL A 434 -21.99 11.49 -4.09
CA VAL A 434 -23.06 12.30 -3.48
C VAL A 434 -23.41 11.76 -2.08
N ILE A 435 -23.55 10.44 -1.93
CA ILE A 435 -23.87 9.81 -0.65
C ILE A 435 -22.71 9.98 0.33
N SER A 436 -21.49 9.70 -0.10
CA SER A 436 -20.30 9.80 0.76
C SER A 436 -20.03 11.25 1.18
N LEU A 437 -20.26 12.22 0.30
CA LEU A 437 -20.19 13.65 0.64
C LEU A 437 -21.20 14.02 1.73
N LYS A 438 -22.45 13.57 1.58
CA LYS A 438 -23.51 13.79 2.59
C LYS A 438 -23.12 13.19 3.93
N GLU A 439 -22.57 11.97 3.94
CA GLU A 439 -22.13 11.30 5.15
C GLU A 439 -20.97 12.01 5.84
N GLU A 440 -19.99 12.50 5.08
CA GLU A 440 -18.88 13.28 5.61
C GLU A 440 -19.32 14.61 6.20
N LEU A 441 -20.31 15.27 5.60
CA LEU A 441 -20.91 16.50 6.12
C LEU A 441 -21.72 16.25 7.41
N ASN A 442 -22.32 15.07 7.58
CA ASN A 442 -23.11 14.69 8.77
C ASN A 442 -22.29 14.19 9.96
N ILE A 443 -20.97 14.10 9.86
CA ILE A 443 -20.11 13.59 10.95
C ILE A 443 -20.06 14.65 12.09
N ARG A 444 -21.08 14.67 12.95
CA ARG A 444 -21.10 15.45 14.21
C ARG A 444 -20.22 14.83 15.31
N ASN A 445 -19.96 13.53 15.27
CA ASN A 445 -19.19 12.81 16.28
C ASN A 445 -17.98 12.09 15.64
N HIS A 446 -16.84 12.69 15.71
CA HIS A 446 -15.42 12.30 15.60
C HIS A 446 -15.00 10.87 15.18
N LYS A 447 -15.91 10.01 14.70
CA LYS A 447 -15.56 8.70 14.16
C LYS A 447 -16.04 8.58 12.71
N PRO A 448 -15.12 8.36 11.75
CA PRO A 448 -15.51 8.03 10.39
C PRO A 448 -16.17 6.63 10.42
N ARG A 449 -17.47 6.58 10.59
CA ARG A 449 -18.25 5.37 10.32
C ARG A 449 -18.77 5.49 8.90
N ARG A 450 -18.29 4.63 8.02
CA ARG A 450 -19.01 4.36 6.78
C ARG A 450 -20.40 3.92 7.16
N SER A 451 -21.41 4.62 6.64
CA SER A 451 -22.77 4.20 6.89
C SER A 451 -23.08 2.93 6.10
N PHE A 452 -24.10 2.22 6.54
CA PHE A 452 -24.65 1.07 5.82
C PHE A 452 -25.06 1.45 4.40
N VAL A 453 -25.57 2.68 4.21
CA VAL A 453 -26.01 3.19 2.90
C VAL A 453 -24.85 3.32 1.92
N SER A 454 -23.71 3.88 2.34
CA SER A 454 -22.52 3.98 1.48
C SER A 454 -22.02 2.60 1.05
N ASN A 455 -21.96 1.63 1.97
CA ASN A 455 -21.56 0.26 1.66
C ASN A 455 -22.57 -0.46 0.75
N LEU A 456 -23.87 -0.20 0.90
CA LEU A 456 -24.91 -0.74 0.03
C LEU A 456 -24.67 -0.33 -1.44
N TYR A 457 -24.47 0.95 -1.67
CA TYR A 457 -24.26 1.45 -3.03
C TYR A 457 -22.89 1.06 -3.60
N SER A 458 -21.86 0.94 -2.76
CA SER A 458 -20.52 0.64 -3.23
C SER A 458 -20.28 -0.83 -3.59
N TYR A 459 -20.86 -1.76 -2.84
CA TYR A 459 -20.57 -3.19 -2.99
C TYR A 459 -21.81 -4.03 -3.29
N ILE A 460 -22.88 -3.82 -2.52
CA ILE A 460 -24.05 -4.69 -2.59
C ILE A 460 -24.84 -4.46 -3.88
N LEU A 461 -25.05 -3.21 -4.25
CA LEU A 461 -25.84 -2.87 -5.44
C LEU A 461 -25.19 -3.35 -6.75
N PRO A 462 -23.87 -3.22 -6.99
CA PRO A 462 -23.20 -3.84 -8.13
C PRO A 462 -23.35 -5.37 -8.17
N ILE A 463 -23.27 -6.05 -7.01
CA ILE A 463 -23.45 -7.49 -6.93
C ILE A 463 -24.89 -7.89 -7.26
N ILE A 464 -25.88 -7.19 -6.69
CA ILE A 464 -27.29 -7.43 -6.99
C ILE A 464 -27.56 -7.21 -8.48
N TYR A 465 -27.05 -6.12 -9.06
CA TYR A 465 -27.16 -5.86 -10.49
C TYR A 465 -26.61 -7.02 -11.32
N PHE A 466 -25.41 -7.50 -10.98
CA PHE A 466 -24.80 -8.63 -11.67
C PHE A 466 -25.65 -9.90 -11.58
N VAL A 467 -26.10 -10.28 -10.38
CA VAL A 467 -26.93 -11.47 -10.16
C VAL A 467 -28.25 -11.39 -10.94
N VAL A 468 -28.95 -10.27 -10.86
CA VAL A 468 -30.23 -10.08 -11.56
C VAL A 468 -30.03 -10.12 -13.06
N THR A 469 -29.02 -9.43 -13.60
CA THR A 469 -28.77 -9.39 -15.03
C THR A 469 -28.27 -10.72 -15.58
N THR A 470 -27.52 -11.53 -14.82
CA THR A 470 -27.14 -12.89 -15.22
C THR A 470 -28.34 -13.83 -15.27
N ILE A 471 -29.27 -13.75 -14.30
CA ILE A 471 -30.52 -14.51 -14.32
C ILE A 471 -31.37 -14.12 -15.53
N LEU A 472 -31.53 -12.82 -15.79
CA LEU A 472 -32.30 -12.35 -16.95
C LEU A 472 -31.63 -12.72 -18.29
N SER A 473 -30.30 -12.74 -18.34
CA SER A 473 -29.55 -13.21 -19.52
C SER A 473 -29.75 -14.70 -19.78
N TYR A 474 -29.90 -15.52 -18.73
CA TYR A 474 -30.29 -16.94 -18.88
C TYR A 474 -31.64 -17.09 -19.57
N PHE A 475 -32.58 -16.18 -19.32
CA PHE A 475 -33.89 -16.15 -20.00
C PHE A 475 -33.87 -15.47 -21.40
N GLY A 476 -32.71 -15.20 -21.95
CA GLY A 476 -32.54 -14.68 -23.31
C GLY A 476 -32.50 -13.15 -23.42
N MET A 477 -32.38 -12.42 -22.32
CA MET A 477 -32.23 -10.94 -22.36
C MET A 477 -30.86 -10.53 -22.92
N SER A 478 -30.86 -9.61 -23.89
CA SER A 478 -29.61 -9.09 -24.45
C SER A 478 -28.86 -8.21 -23.44
N ILE A 479 -27.53 -8.19 -23.52
CA ILE A 479 -26.65 -7.38 -22.67
C ILE A 479 -26.97 -5.88 -22.77
N TYR A 480 -27.40 -5.40 -23.93
CA TYR A 480 -27.77 -3.98 -24.14
C TYR A 480 -28.99 -3.57 -23.32
N ILE A 481 -29.99 -4.46 -23.24
CA ILE A 481 -31.20 -4.21 -22.43
C ILE A 481 -30.82 -4.23 -20.94
N ALA A 482 -29.98 -5.18 -20.50
CA ALA A 482 -29.47 -5.24 -19.13
C ALA A 482 -28.73 -3.95 -18.75
N TYR A 483 -27.91 -3.42 -19.67
CA TYR A 483 -27.17 -2.19 -19.47
C TYR A 483 -28.10 -0.97 -19.35
N LEU A 484 -29.11 -0.84 -20.23
CA LEU A 484 -30.08 0.25 -20.19
C LEU A 484 -30.92 0.22 -18.90
N ILE A 485 -31.37 -0.96 -18.47
CA ILE A 485 -32.09 -1.12 -17.21
C ILE A 485 -31.21 -0.65 -16.04
N GLY A 486 -29.94 -1.04 -16.02
CA GLY A 486 -28.99 -0.60 -14.99
C GLY A 486 -28.84 0.93 -14.94
N CYS A 487 -28.70 1.58 -16.09
CA CYS A 487 -28.62 3.03 -16.16
C CYS A 487 -29.89 3.71 -15.62
N ILE A 488 -31.06 3.24 -16.00
CA ILE A 488 -32.35 3.77 -15.53
C ILE A 488 -32.49 3.59 -14.01
N VAL A 489 -32.21 2.41 -13.51
CA VAL A 489 -32.28 2.10 -12.05
C VAL A 489 -31.33 3.00 -11.27
N PHE A 490 -30.09 3.16 -11.73
CA PHE A 490 -29.14 4.02 -11.04
C PHE A 490 -29.54 5.50 -11.05
N VAL A 491 -30.09 6.00 -12.16
CA VAL A 491 -30.62 7.38 -12.20
C VAL A 491 -31.76 7.54 -11.18
N ILE A 492 -32.73 6.61 -11.18
CA ILE A 492 -33.87 6.67 -10.24
C ILE A 492 -33.39 6.65 -8.79
N LEU A 493 -32.46 5.78 -8.45
CA LEU A 493 -31.90 5.68 -7.10
C LEU A 493 -31.05 6.90 -6.72
N GLY A 494 -30.43 7.58 -7.70
CA GLY A 494 -29.59 8.76 -7.47
C GLY A 494 -30.36 10.03 -7.18
N ILE A 495 -31.53 10.21 -7.82
CA ILE A 495 -32.33 11.43 -7.73
C ILE A 495 -32.62 11.85 -6.27
N PRO A 496 -33.15 10.99 -5.38
CA PRO A 496 -33.43 11.36 -4.01
C PRO A 496 -32.20 11.85 -3.23
N HIS A 497 -31.03 11.23 -3.47
CA HIS A 497 -29.80 11.60 -2.79
C HIS A 497 -29.30 12.98 -3.24
N VAL A 498 -29.38 13.29 -4.54
CA VAL A 498 -29.02 14.60 -5.09
C VAL A 498 -29.93 15.70 -4.56
N PHE A 499 -31.26 15.47 -4.56
CA PHE A 499 -32.22 16.45 -4.02
C PHE A 499 -32.01 16.70 -2.53
N ASN A 500 -31.81 15.66 -1.74
CA ASN A 500 -31.57 15.79 -0.32
C ASN A 500 -30.25 16.54 -0.03
N LEU A 501 -29.18 16.22 -0.75
CA LEU A 501 -27.93 16.95 -0.63
C LEU A 501 -28.11 18.43 -1.00
N LYS A 502 -28.75 18.73 -2.13
CA LYS A 502 -29.01 20.11 -2.56
C LYS A 502 -29.82 20.93 -1.52
N LYS A 503 -30.81 20.29 -0.89
CA LYS A 503 -31.65 20.94 0.12
C LYS A 503 -30.88 21.27 1.40
N ASN A 504 -30.02 20.34 1.86
CA ASN A 504 -29.39 20.42 3.18
C ASN A 504 -27.90 20.83 3.11
N MET A 505 -27.35 21.14 1.94
CA MET A 505 -25.90 21.35 1.75
C MET A 505 -25.35 22.53 2.57
N GLU A 506 -26.09 23.63 2.67
CA GLU A 506 -25.64 24.83 3.40
C GLU A 506 -25.65 24.60 4.90
N SER A 507 -26.72 24.01 5.43
CA SER A 507 -26.80 23.68 6.86
C SER A 507 -25.73 22.67 7.27
N LEU A 508 -25.54 21.61 6.48
CA LEU A 508 -24.52 20.59 6.74
C LEU A 508 -23.10 21.16 6.69
N PHE A 509 -22.84 22.10 5.79
CA PHE A 509 -21.52 22.75 5.70
C PHE A 509 -21.24 23.66 6.90
N MET A 510 -22.26 24.42 7.36
CA MET A 510 -22.13 25.28 8.53
C MET A 510 -22.00 24.52 9.84
N ASP A 511 -22.59 23.32 9.92
CA ASP A 511 -22.56 22.44 11.09
C ASP A 511 -21.24 21.63 11.19
N LEU A 512 -20.35 21.71 10.18
CA LEU A 512 -19.06 21.04 10.23
C LEU A 512 -18.20 21.60 11.36
N ASP A 513 -18.01 20.81 12.41
CA ASP A 513 -17.13 21.15 13.51
C ASP A 513 -15.67 20.88 13.22
N VAL A 514 -14.80 21.68 13.84
CA VAL A 514 -13.37 21.47 13.80
C VAL A 514 -13.03 20.24 14.62
N ILE A 515 -12.62 19.21 13.94
CA ILE A 515 -12.11 18.01 14.60
C ILE A 515 -10.72 18.32 15.15
N ASN A 516 -10.62 18.46 16.48
CA ASN A 516 -9.36 18.66 17.19
C ASN A 516 -8.43 17.44 17.10
#